data_81c071d1819d7cec51b1f9236105e35f
#
_entry.id   81c071d1819d7cec51b1f9236105e35f
#
_cell.length_a   1.000
_cell.length_b   1.000
_cell.length_c   1.000
_cell.angle_alpha   90.00
_cell.angle_beta   90.00
_cell.angle_gamma   90.00
#
_symmetry.space_group_name_H-M   'P 1'
#
loop_
_entity.id
_entity.type
_entity.pdbx_description
1 polymer ?
#
loop_
_entity_poly.entity_id
_entity_poly.type
_entity_poly.pdbx_seq_one_letter_code
_entity_poly.pdbx_strand_id
1 'polypeptide(L)'
;AIPTVRLEMLLPPPETANRVCRSFVSTKKRPNGLRHMLSILLELRDAAYERGTRVESIHPGEQMLTGALGMTAYMPRVEVIDRQRLVFEALYGGSSVDETLCAEVAEERNLSSLMLRFSYGGRSILLTGDRYAADWEGEGLPPCDILKLPHHGDAKSMTEPLLRRLSPQYAVISCENSPTAKKERPSADVVSMLQRLTPHVLCTENRPMAMLKGSTHNGIRFELEADGRIVCHLE
;
A
#
# COMPACT_ATOMS: atom_id res chain seq x y z
N ALA A 1 9.02 18.28 -15.34
CA ALA A 1 9.43 18.02 -13.95
C ALA A 1 8.69 16.79 -13.47
N ILE A 2 9.42 15.78 -13.02
CA ILE A 2 8.82 14.62 -12.38
C ILE A 2 8.19 15.13 -11.08
N PRO A 3 6.90 14.88 -10.81
CA PRO A 3 6.29 15.32 -9.58
C PRO A 3 7.05 14.72 -8.39
N THR A 4 7.30 15.54 -7.39
CA THR A 4 7.94 15.12 -6.14
C THR A 4 7.11 14.00 -5.53
N VAL A 5 7.69 12.82 -5.40
CA VAL A 5 7.04 11.72 -4.70
C VAL A 5 7.31 11.92 -3.21
N ARG A 6 6.29 12.27 -2.46
CA ARG A 6 6.35 12.17 -1.00
C ARG A 6 6.19 10.72 -0.60
N LEU A 7 7.19 10.19 0.08
CA LEU A 7 7.12 8.87 0.70
C LEU A 7 7.11 9.10 2.21
N GLU A 8 6.06 8.66 2.89
CA GLU A 8 6.16 8.54 4.33
C GLU A 8 7.01 7.33 4.66
N MET A 9 8.24 7.63 4.99
CA MET A 9 9.15 6.65 5.54
C MET A 9 9.80 7.31 6.74
N LEU A 10 9.78 6.61 7.86
CA LEU A 10 10.58 6.95 9.03
C LEU A 10 12.05 6.73 8.68
N LEU A 11 12.56 7.56 7.76
CA LEU A 11 13.95 7.49 7.34
C LEU A 11 14.78 8.41 8.24
N PRO A 12 15.90 7.92 8.77
CA PRO A 12 16.80 8.74 9.54
C PRO A 12 17.41 9.83 8.66
N PRO A 13 17.90 10.92 9.25
CA PRO A 13 18.69 11.91 8.54
C PRO A 13 19.85 11.25 7.78
N PRO A 14 20.28 11.80 6.63
CA PRO A 14 21.34 11.22 5.80
C PRO A 14 22.63 10.88 6.57
N GLU A 15 22.97 11.69 7.57
CA GLU A 15 24.20 11.55 8.36
C GLU A 15 24.21 10.30 9.26
N THR A 16 23.05 9.80 9.65
CA THR A 16 22.94 8.67 10.59
C THR A 16 22.78 7.32 9.89
N ALA A 17 22.41 7.31 8.62
CA ALA A 17 21.94 6.12 7.92
C ALA A 17 23.00 5.03 7.69
N ASN A 18 24.25 5.40 7.49
CA ASN A 18 25.27 4.47 6.99
C ASN A 18 25.89 3.52 8.03
N ARG A 19 25.62 3.71 9.31
CA ARG A 19 26.35 2.98 10.37
C ARG A 19 25.62 1.77 10.92
N VAL A 20 24.34 1.65 10.74
CA VAL A 20 23.50 1.05 11.77
C VAL A 20 22.91 -0.30 11.45
N CYS A 21 22.41 -0.50 10.27
CA CYS A 21 21.79 -1.79 9.95
C CYS A 21 22.77 -2.97 9.91
N ARG A 22 24.06 -2.72 10.01
CA ARG A 22 25.10 -3.78 9.89
C ARG A 22 25.37 -4.55 11.18
N SER A 23 25.05 -3.96 12.34
CA SER A 23 25.42 -4.56 13.63
C SER A 23 24.32 -5.43 14.27
N PHE A 24 23.06 -5.23 13.85
CA PHE A 24 21.96 -6.02 14.40
C PHE A 24 21.92 -7.41 13.73
N VAL A 25 22.18 -8.44 14.50
CA VAL A 25 22.03 -9.83 14.08
C VAL A 25 21.04 -10.50 15.02
N SER A 26 19.89 -10.90 14.51
CA SER A 26 18.95 -11.73 15.25
C SER A 26 19.00 -13.18 14.77
N THR A 27 18.83 -14.11 15.68
CA THR A 27 18.62 -15.52 15.35
C THR A 27 17.24 -15.77 14.74
N LYS A 28 16.32 -14.83 14.86
CA LYS A 28 14.95 -14.90 14.33
C LYS A 28 14.89 -14.38 12.90
N LYS A 29 14.17 -15.11 12.04
CA LYS A 29 14.02 -14.78 10.61
C LYS A 29 13.34 -13.40 10.38
N ARG A 30 12.31 -13.07 11.15
CA ARG A 30 11.51 -11.84 10.95
C ARG A 30 12.25 -10.55 11.25
N PRO A 31 12.94 -10.40 12.39
CA PRO A 31 13.79 -9.25 12.65
C PRO A 31 14.88 -9.03 11.60
N ASN A 32 15.50 -10.12 11.10
CA ASN A 32 16.47 -10.00 10.01
C ASN A 32 15.83 -9.54 8.69
N GLY A 33 14.60 -9.96 8.40
CA GLY A 33 13.83 -9.48 7.26
C GLY A 33 13.51 -8.00 7.34
N LEU A 34 13.14 -7.50 8.53
CA LEU A 34 12.91 -6.08 8.78
C LEU A 34 14.18 -5.27 8.54
N ARG A 35 15.32 -5.71 9.10
CA ARG A 35 16.62 -5.07 8.85
C ARG A 35 16.95 -4.96 7.36
N HIS A 36 16.76 -6.05 6.63
CA HIS A 36 17.03 -6.05 5.18
C HIS A 36 16.11 -5.07 4.43
N MET A 37 14.84 -5.04 4.77
CA MET A 37 13.90 -4.06 4.21
C MET A 37 14.37 -2.61 4.48
N LEU A 38 14.76 -2.30 5.72
CA LEU A 38 15.26 -0.98 6.07
C LEU A 38 16.54 -0.60 5.31
N SER A 39 17.43 -1.55 5.05
CA SER A 39 18.62 -1.30 4.22
C SER A 39 18.25 -0.90 2.79
N ILE A 40 17.29 -1.59 2.17
CA ILE A 40 16.80 -1.26 0.83
C ILE A 40 16.16 0.13 0.82
N LEU A 41 15.39 0.48 1.85
CA LEU A 41 14.78 1.80 1.95
C LEU A 41 15.81 2.93 2.02
N LEU A 42 16.91 2.70 2.76
CA LEU A 42 18.02 3.65 2.81
C LEU A 42 18.70 3.83 1.45
N GLU A 43 18.94 2.73 0.74
CA GLU A 43 19.50 2.77 -0.61
C GLU A 43 18.60 3.54 -1.59
N LEU A 44 17.28 3.32 -1.52
CA LEU A 44 16.31 4.04 -2.34
C LEU A 44 16.28 5.54 -2.02
N ARG A 45 16.35 5.89 -0.74
CA ARG A 45 16.42 7.29 -0.31
C ARG A 45 17.68 7.96 -0.86
N ASP A 46 18.83 7.33 -0.70
CA ASP A 46 20.11 7.87 -1.12
C ASP A 46 20.12 8.03 -2.65
N ALA A 47 19.64 7.06 -3.40
CA ALA A 47 19.48 7.16 -4.85
C ALA A 47 18.51 8.28 -5.27
N ALA A 48 17.47 8.57 -4.48
CA ALA A 48 16.57 9.69 -4.72
C ALA A 48 17.28 11.03 -4.52
N TYR A 49 18.02 11.18 -3.43
CA TYR A 49 18.81 12.41 -3.16
C TYR A 49 19.89 12.65 -4.23
N GLU A 50 20.63 11.62 -4.64
CA GLU A 50 21.63 11.72 -5.71
C GLU A 50 21.05 12.23 -7.03
N ARG A 51 19.77 11.95 -7.28
CA ARG A 51 19.02 12.43 -8.47
C ARG A 51 18.35 13.78 -8.26
N GLY A 52 18.55 14.42 -7.12
CA GLY A 52 17.89 15.67 -6.77
C GLY A 52 16.38 15.53 -6.50
N THR A 53 15.91 14.31 -6.24
CA THR A 53 14.51 14.08 -5.90
C THR A 53 14.27 14.54 -4.46
N ARG A 54 13.22 15.34 -4.27
CA ARG A 54 12.81 15.74 -2.93
C ARG A 54 12.07 14.57 -2.25
N VAL A 55 12.58 14.16 -1.10
CA VAL A 55 11.99 13.13 -0.24
C VAL A 55 11.38 13.79 0.97
N GLU A 56 10.09 13.59 1.18
CA GLU A 56 9.34 14.15 2.31
C GLU A 56 8.46 13.08 2.95
N SER A 57 8.22 13.22 4.24
CA SER A 57 7.22 12.41 4.94
C SER A 57 5.82 12.95 4.66
N ILE A 58 4.84 12.04 4.58
CA ILE A 58 3.42 12.37 4.54
C ILE A 58 2.74 11.76 5.76
N HIS A 59 1.88 12.52 6.42
CA HIS A 59 1.19 12.08 7.64
C HIS A 59 -0.28 11.77 7.40
N PRO A 60 -0.89 10.89 8.21
CA PRO A 60 -2.32 10.64 8.15
C PRO A 60 -3.14 11.94 8.27
N GLY A 61 -4.12 12.10 7.39
CA GLY A 61 -4.92 13.31 7.29
C GLY A 61 -4.30 14.42 6.44
N GLU A 62 -3.02 14.31 6.08
CA GLU A 62 -2.36 15.32 5.24
C GLU A 62 -2.91 15.29 3.81
N GLN A 63 -3.09 16.48 3.27
CA GLN A 63 -3.56 16.69 1.90
C GLN A 63 -2.50 17.44 1.10
N MET A 64 -2.31 16.98 -0.12
CA MET A 64 -1.45 17.62 -1.10
C MET A 64 -2.25 18.01 -2.33
N LEU A 65 -1.93 19.16 -2.87
CA LEU A 65 -2.47 19.62 -4.15
C LEU A 65 -1.32 19.88 -5.13
N THR A 66 -1.46 19.30 -6.32
CA THR A 66 -0.55 19.56 -7.44
C THR A 66 -1.41 19.92 -8.66
N GLY A 67 -1.58 21.21 -8.91
CA GLY A 67 -2.57 21.69 -9.86
C GLY A 67 -3.98 21.26 -9.44
N ALA A 68 -4.70 20.56 -10.33
CA ALA A 68 -6.04 20.02 -10.06
C ALA A 68 -6.03 18.63 -9.42
N LEU A 69 -4.86 18.01 -9.25
CA LEU A 69 -4.72 16.70 -8.62
C LEU A 69 -4.62 16.86 -7.10
N GLY A 70 -5.57 16.29 -6.38
CA GLY A 70 -5.54 16.16 -4.94
C GLY A 70 -5.03 14.77 -4.52
N MET A 71 -4.26 14.72 -3.43
CA MET A 71 -3.87 13.49 -2.76
C MET A 71 -4.13 13.63 -1.27
N THR A 72 -4.73 12.63 -0.65
CA THR A 72 -4.95 12.55 0.79
C THR A 72 -4.37 11.23 1.31
N ALA A 73 -3.55 11.31 2.36
CA ALA A 73 -3.09 10.13 3.08
C ALA A 73 -4.06 9.81 4.23
N TYR A 74 -4.49 8.55 4.34
CA TYR A 74 -5.35 8.09 5.45
C TYR A 74 -4.59 7.21 6.43
N MET A 75 -3.63 6.46 5.95
CA MET A 75 -2.90 5.45 6.72
C MET A 75 -1.40 5.50 6.38
N PRO A 76 -0.55 5.00 7.27
CA PRO A 76 -0.83 4.31 8.54
C PRO A 76 -1.32 5.25 9.66
N ARG A 77 -1.88 4.69 10.74
CA ARG A 77 -2.24 5.46 11.95
C ARG A 77 -0.99 5.91 12.69
N VAL A 78 -1.09 7.01 13.42
CA VAL A 78 0.04 7.61 14.16
C VAL A 78 0.65 6.61 15.14
N GLU A 79 -0.18 5.83 15.84
CA GLU A 79 0.28 4.84 16.81
C GLU A 79 1.14 3.73 16.17
N VAL A 80 0.83 3.36 14.93
CA VAL A 80 1.64 2.40 14.15
C VAL A 80 2.98 3.03 13.78
N ILE A 81 2.96 4.28 13.35
CA ILE A 81 4.17 5.04 13.01
C ILE A 81 5.09 5.16 14.22
N ASP A 82 4.54 5.58 15.39
CA ASP A 82 5.32 5.79 16.60
C ASP A 82 5.95 4.48 17.11
N ARG A 83 5.19 3.39 17.06
CA ARG A 83 5.70 2.07 17.43
C ARG A 83 6.83 1.61 16.51
N GLN A 84 6.69 1.80 15.20
CA GLN A 84 7.74 1.49 14.24
C GLN A 84 8.96 2.40 14.41
N ARG A 85 8.74 3.69 14.71
CA ARG A 85 9.81 4.65 14.94
C ARG A 85 10.74 4.18 16.06
N LEU A 86 10.20 3.71 17.19
CA LEU A 86 11.01 3.19 18.30
C LEU A 86 11.97 2.08 17.85
N VAL A 87 11.48 1.14 17.04
CA VAL A 87 12.31 0.05 16.52
C VAL A 87 13.33 0.56 15.51
N PHE A 88 12.92 1.44 14.61
CA PHE A 88 13.78 1.95 13.55
C PHE A 88 14.89 2.85 14.09
N GLU A 89 14.57 3.77 15.00
CA GLU A 89 15.57 4.63 15.65
C GLU A 89 16.60 3.81 16.43
N ALA A 90 16.16 2.78 17.16
CA ALA A 90 17.08 1.88 17.84
C ALA A 90 17.94 1.08 16.86
N LEU A 91 17.37 0.54 15.77
CA LEU A 91 18.12 -0.13 14.71
C LEU A 91 19.12 0.80 14.04
N TYR A 92 18.75 2.04 13.76
CA TYR A 92 19.60 3.05 13.14
C TYR A 92 20.63 3.63 14.10
N GLY A 93 20.33 3.79 15.38
CA GLY A 93 21.24 4.31 16.41
C GLY A 93 22.28 3.30 16.90
N GLY A 94 22.21 2.03 16.44
CA GLY A 94 23.08 0.96 16.94
C GLY A 94 22.81 0.60 18.41
N SER A 95 21.65 0.99 18.91
CA SER A 95 21.20 0.67 20.27
C SER A 95 20.68 -0.78 20.34
N SER A 96 20.62 -1.35 21.54
CA SER A 96 19.97 -2.65 21.75
C SER A 96 18.48 -2.52 21.40
N VAL A 97 17.99 -3.38 20.53
CA VAL A 97 16.59 -3.47 20.17
C VAL A 97 15.94 -4.61 20.94
N ASP A 98 14.76 -4.34 21.52
CA ASP A 98 13.94 -5.42 22.04
C ASP A 98 13.55 -6.35 20.88
N GLU A 99 14.06 -7.58 20.88
CA GLU A 99 13.78 -8.57 19.83
C GLU A 99 12.31 -8.93 19.74
N THR A 100 11.55 -8.85 20.84
CA THR A 100 10.12 -9.13 20.84
C THR A 100 9.37 -8.02 20.10
N LEU A 101 9.64 -6.77 20.46
CA LEU A 101 9.06 -5.61 19.78
C LEU A 101 9.44 -5.57 18.29
N CYS A 102 10.68 -5.88 17.97
CA CYS A 102 11.16 -5.97 16.59
C CYS A 102 10.41 -7.06 15.80
N ALA A 103 10.17 -8.22 16.41
CA ALA A 103 9.42 -9.29 15.79
C ALA A 103 7.94 -8.92 15.57
N GLU A 104 7.32 -8.26 16.55
CA GLU A 104 5.94 -7.77 16.44
C GLU A 104 5.79 -6.74 15.31
N VAL A 105 6.66 -5.74 15.27
CA VAL A 105 6.67 -4.74 14.18
C VAL A 105 6.87 -5.40 12.81
N ALA A 106 7.74 -6.42 12.72
CA ALA A 106 7.95 -7.16 11.48
C ALA A 106 6.74 -8.02 11.08
N GLU A 107 5.94 -8.51 12.04
CA GLU A 107 4.68 -9.19 11.77
C GLU A 107 3.60 -8.25 11.30
N GLU A 108 3.52 -7.10 11.92
CA GLU A 108 2.54 -6.06 11.65
C GLU A 108 2.89 -5.16 10.46
N ARG A 109 3.87 -5.56 9.63
CA ARG A 109 4.37 -4.73 8.51
C ARG A 109 3.27 -4.22 7.57
N ASN A 110 2.18 -4.98 7.40
CA ASN A 110 1.07 -4.55 6.57
C ASN A 110 0.27 -3.39 7.19
N LEU A 111 0.35 -3.18 8.51
CA LEU A 111 -0.24 -2.02 9.17
C LEU A 111 0.46 -0.72 8.79
N SER A 112 1.70 -0.77 8.29
CA SER A 112 2.40 0.40 7.76
C SER A 112 2.11 0.70 6.29
N SER A 113 1.26 -0.07 5.63
CA SER A 113 0.86 0.23 4.26
C SER A 113 0.24 1.61 4.15
N LEU A 114 0.72 2.40 3.20
CA LEU A 114 0.10 3.66 2.85
C LEU A 114 -1.29 3.42 2.27
N MET A 115 -2.25 4.21 2.73
CA MET A 115 -3.56 4.30 2.10
C MET A 115 -3.73 5.71 1.55
N LEU A 116 -3.75 5.83 0.24
CA LEU A 116 -3.77 7.09 -0.47
C LEU A 116 -5.03 7.22 -1.31
N ARG A 117 -5.67 8.37 -1.22
CA ARG A 117 -6.74 8.74 -2.12
C ARG A 117 -6.27 9.84 -3.05
N PHE A 118 -6.39 9.60 -4.34
CA PHE A 118 -6.18 10.61 -5.36
C PHE A 118 -7.53 11.11 -5.85
N SER A 119 -7.62 12.41 -6.14
CA SER A 119 -8.83 13.05 -6.67
C SER A 119 -8.50 13.98 -7.83
N TYR A 120 -9.29 13.87 -8.91
CA TYR A 120 -9.18 14.73 -10.09
C TYR A 120 -10.51 14.77 -10.83
N GLY A 121 -10.95 15.92 -11.33
CA GLY A 121 -12.18 16.05 -12.09
C GLY A 121 -13.44 15.55 -11.37
N GLY A 122 -13.48 15.66 -10.02
CA GLY A 122 -14.59 15.14 -9.21
C GLY A 122 -14.57 13.60 -9.03
N ARG A 123 -13.57 12.91 -9.54
CA ARG A 123 -13.37 11.46 -9.41
C ARG A 123 -12.25 11.13 -8.45
N SER A 124 -12.25 9.90 -7.96
CA SER A 124 -11.25 9.46 -6.98
C SER A 124 -10.82 8.01 -7.13
N ILE A 125 -9.55 7.80 -6.79
CA ILE A 125 -8.92 6.48 -6.72
C ILE A 125 -8.46 6.26 -5.28
N LEU A 126 -8.77 5.11 -4.70
CA LEU A 126 -8.28 4.69 -3.39
C LEU A 126 -7.29 3.53 -3.55
N LEU A 127 -6.04 3.78 -3.18
CA LEU A 127 -4.98 2.78 -3.09
C LEU A 127 -4.82 2.36 -1.64
N THR A 128 -4.94 1.07 -1.34
CA THR A 128 -5.12 0.56 0.02
C THR A 128 -3.90 -0.18 0.59
N GLY A 129 -2.87 -0.40 -0.22
CA GLY A 129 -1.72 -1.25 0.17
C GLY A 129 -2.14 -2.69 0.48
N ASP A 130 -1.56 -3.28 1.50
CA ASP A 130 -1.76 -4.67 1.90
C ASP A 130 -2.46 -4.83 3.26
N ARG A 131 -3.25 -3.82 3.68
CA ARG A 131 -4.02 -3.88 4.91
C ARG A 131 -5.18 -4.87 4.81
N TYR A 132 -5.53 -5.47 5.93
CA TYR A 132 -6.76 -6.23 6.05
C TYR A 132 -7.94 -5.31 6.39
N ALA A 133 -9.15 -5.71 6.01
CA ALA A 133 -10.36 -4.92 6.23
C ALA A 133 -10.54 -4.48 7.70
N ALA A 134 -10.27 -5.39 8.65
CA ALA A 134 -10.37 -5.13 10.08
C ALA A 134 -9.50 -3.95 10.55
N ASP A 135 -8.43 -3.63 9.84
CA ASP A 135 -7.49 -2.58 10.24
C ASP A 135 -8.03 -1.17 9.93
N TRP A 136 -9.03 -1.05 9.07
CA TRP A 136 -9.53 0.23 8.58
C TRP A 136 -11.05 0.31 8.37
N GLU A 137 -11.79 -0.75 8.69
CA GLU A 137 -13.26 -0.78 8.53
C GLU A 137 -13.95 0.31 9.35
N GLY A 138 -13.40 0.65 10.51
CA GLY A 138 -13.89 1.72 11.40
C GLY A 138 -13.57 3.14 10.93
N GLU A 139 -12.69 3.30 9.95
CA GLU A 139 -12.33 4.63 9.44
C GLU A 139 -13.46 5.22 8.60
N GLY A 140 -13.73 6.48 8.78
CA GLY A 140 -14.75 7.22 8.06
C GLY A 140 -14.38 7.57 6.62
N LEU A 141 -13.84 6.62 5.85
CA LEU A 141 -13.41 6.85 4.49
C LEU A 141 -14.59 7.19 3.57
N PRO A 142 -14.46 8.22 2.74
CA PRO A 142 -15.50 8.56 1.77
C PRO A 142 -15.57 7.53 0.63
N PRO A 143 -16.69 7.45 -0.10
CA PRO A 143 -16.80 6.66 -1.32
C PRO A 143 -15.69 7.00 -2.32
N CYS A 144 -15.34 6.01 -3.17
CA CYS A 144 -14.35 6.18 -4.22
C CYS A 144 -14.86 5.59 -5.54
N ASP A 145 -14.40 6.12 -6.68
CA ASP A 145 -14.79 5.62 -7.99
C ASP A 145 -13.98 4.38 -8.39
N ILE A 146 -12.69 4.38 -8.07
CA ILE A 146 -11.79 3.28 -8.36
C ILE A 146 -11.15 2.81 -7.05
N LEU A 147 -11.29 1.54 -6.74
CA LEU A 147 -10.71 0.89 -5.57
C LEU A 147 -9.66 -0.13 -6.02
N LYS A 148 -8.37 0.08 -5.68
CA LYS A 148 -7.38 -1.00 -5.72
C LYS A 148 -7.57 -1.84 -4.47
N LEU A 149 -7.92 -3.13 -4.65
CA LEU A 149 -8.13 -4.04 -3.54
C LEU A 149 -6.87 -4.20 -2.69
N PRO A 150 -7.02 -4.23 -1.35
CA PRO A 150 -5.90 -4.50 -0.47
C PRO A 150 -5.45 -5.96 -0.59
N HIS A 151 -4.17 -6.18 -0.30
CA HIS A 151 -3.56 -7.50 -0.13
C HIS A 151 -3.89 -8.50 -1.26
N HIS A 152 -3.92 -8.00 -2.51
CA HIS A 152 -4.16 -8.81 -3.72
C HIS A 152 -5.49 -9.59 -3.72
N GLY A 153 -6.49 -9.11 -2.97
CA GLY A 153 -7.77 -9.79 -2.82
C GLY A 153 -7.74 -11.03 -1.89
N ASP A 154 -6.81 -11.08 -0.92
CA ASP A 154 -6.83 -12.09 0.14
C ASP A 154 -8.21 -12.16 0.82
N ALA A 155 -8.59 -13.31 1.37
CA ALA A 155 -9.90 -13.54 1.98
C ALA A 155 -10.28 -12.53 3.09
N LYS A 156 -9.29 -11.92 3.74
CA LYS A 156 -9.48 -10.89 4.78
C LYS A 156 -9.35 -9.46 4.25
N SER A 157 -9.16 -9.29 2.95
CA SER A 157 -8.86 -7.98 2.36
C SER A 157 -10.05 -7.02 2.37
N MET A 158 -11.27 -7.54 2.27
CA MET A 158 -12.48 -6.75 2.13
C MET A 158 -13.67 -7.40 2.85
N THR A 159 -14.54 -6.58 3.44
CA THR A 159 -15.83 -6.99 3.96
C THR A 159 -16.96 -6.37 3.15
N GLU A 160 -18.13 -6.99 3.17
CA GLU A 160 -19.28 -6.45 2.45
C GLU A 160 -19.73 -5.07 2.97
N PRO A 161 -19.80 -4.79 4.29
CA PRO A 161 -20.13 -3.47 4.79
C PRO A 161 -19.14 -2.39 4.30
N LEU A 162 -17.85 -2.70 4.30
CA LEU A 162 -16.81 -1.79 3.84
C LEU A 162 -16.94 -1.51 2.34
N LEU A 163 -17.13 -2.55 1.52
CA LEU A 163 -17.32 -2.41 0.09
C LEU A 163 -18.56 -1.59 -0.26
N ARG A 164 -19.69 -1.81 0.43
CA ARG A 164 -20.91 -1.02 0.25
C ARG A 164 -20.70 0.45 0.60
N ARG A 165 -19.95 0.75 1.66
CA ARG A 165 -19.63 2.13 2.05
C ARG A 165 -18.75 2.82 1.03
N LEU A 166 -17.73 2.14 0.52
CA LEU A 166 -16.83 2.69 -0.50
C LEU A 166 -17.50 2.82 -1.87
N SER A 167 -18.46 1.95 -2.18
CA SER A 167 -19.30 1.94 -3.38
C SER A 167 -18.53 2.22 -4.70
N PRO A 168 -17.44 1.49 -4.98
CA PRO A 168 -16.61 1.77 -6.15
C PRO A 168 -17.33 1.39 -7.45
N GLN A 169 -17.11 2.16 -8.50
CA GLN A 169 -17.47 1.80 -9.87
C GLN A 169 -16.54 0.71 -10.42
N TYR A 170 -15.25 0.79 -10.08
CA TYR A 170 -14.23 -0.15 -10.48
C TYR A 170 -13.53 -0.73 -9.26
N ALA A 171 -13.49 -2.05 -9.14
CA ALA A 171 -12.64 -2.78 -8.20
C ALA A 171 -11.47 -3.42 -8.96
N VAL A 172 -10.26 -3.06 -8.61
CA VAL A 172 -9.04 -3.52 -9.28
C VAL A 172 -8.26 -4.46 -8.37
N ILE A 173 -7.99 -5.65 -8.85
CA ILE A 173 -7.19 -6.66 -8.18
C ILE A 173 -5.84 -6.74 -8.89
N SER A 174 -4.78 -6.30 -8.21
CA SER A 174 -3.42 -6.47 -8.69
C SER A 174 -2.85 -7.74 -8.07
N CYS A 175 -2.70 -8.78 -8.83
CA CYS A 175 -2.16 -10.06 -8.36
C CYS A 175 -1.46 -10.82 -9.46
N GLU A 176 -0.64 -11.76 -9.03
CA GLU A 176 -0.08 -12.84 -9.84
C GLU A 176 -0.20 -14.13 -9.02
N ASN A 177 -0.93 -15.12 -9.54
CA ASN A 177 -1.03 -16.43 -8.92
C ASN A 177 -0.01 -17.38 -9.52
N SER A 178 1.04 -17.69 -8.77
CA SER A 178 1.91 -18.81 -9.11
C SER A 178 1.13 -20.13 -8.98
N PRO A 179 1.28 -21.09 -9.91
CA PRO A 179 0.71 -22.43 -9.76
C PRO A 179 1.14 -23.14 -8.48
N THR A 180 2.24 -22.69 -7.87
CA THR A 180 2.79 -23.21 -6.59
C THR A 180 2.41 -22.35 -5.38
N ALA A 181 1.56 -21.32 -5.55
CA ALA A 181 1.14 -20.47 -4.45
C ALA A 181 0.37 -21.29 -3.39
N LYS A 182 0.76 -21.11 -2.14
CA LYS A 182 0.09 -21.79 -1.01
C LYS A 182 -1.31 -21.24 -0.72
N LYS A 183 -1.62 -20.05 -1.22
CA LYS A 183 -2.91 -19.36 -1.04
C LYS A 183 -3.32 -18.77 -2.37
N GLU A 184 -4.55 -19.05 -2.76
CA GLU A 184 -5.17 -18.41 -3.91
C GLU A 184 -5.44 -16.93 -3.60
N ARG A 185 -4.99 -16.05 -4.49
CA ARG A 185 -5.28 -14.62 -4.47
C ARG A 185 -5.62 -14.16 -5.89
N PRO A 186 -6.79 -13.57 -6.08
CA PRO A 186 -7.82 -13.25 -5.09
C PRO A 186 -8.55 -14.50 -4.58
N SER A 187 -9.16 -14.40 -3.39
CA SER A 187 -10.04 -15.42 -2.86
C SER A 187 -11.36 -15.45 -3.61
N ALA A 188 -11.93 -16.64 -3.84
CA ALA A 188 -13.19 -16.82 -4.54
C ALA A 188 -14.36 -16.06 -3.86
N ASP A 189 -14.39 -16.04 -2.53
CA ASP A 189 -15.43 -15.33 -1.77
C ASP A 189 -15.36 -13.82 -1.99
N VAL A 190 -14.14 -13.25 -1.99
CA VAL A 190 -13.95 -11.81 -2.26
C VAL A 190 -14.36 -11.49 -3.69
N VAL A 191 -13.99 -12.29 -4.66
CA VAL A 191 -14.39 -12.08 -6.07
C VAL A 191 -15.90 -12.16 -6.23
N SER A 192 -16.55 -13.16 -5.65
CA SER A 192 -18.02 -13.29 -5.67
C SER A 192 -18.71 -12.07 -5.06
N MET A 193 -18.21 -11.57 -3.93
CA MET A 193 -18.74 -10.37 -3.30
C MET A 193 -18.58 -9.15 -4.21
N LEU A 194 -17.40 -8.94 -4.80
CA LEU A 194 -17.14 -7.84 -5.71
C LEU A 194 -18.08 -7.89 -6.92
N GLN A 195 -18.25 -9.05 -7.56
CA GLN A 195 -19.10 -9.21 -8.73
C GLN A 195 -20.58 -8.90 -8.46
N ARG A 196 -21.03 -9.08 -7.21
CA ARG A 196 -22.41 -8.72 -6.80
C ARG A 196 -22.59 -7.23 -6.53
N LEU A 197 -21.55 -6.54 -6.07
CA LEU A 197 -21.66 -5.20 -5.48
C LEU A 197 -20.92 -4.10 -6.26
N THR A 198 -20.12 -4.46 -7.25
CA THR A 198 -19.32 -3.53 -8.02
C THR A 198 -19.57 -3.74 -9.51
N PRO A 199 -19.86 -2.68 -10.28
CA PRO A 199 -20.15 -2.80 -11.72
C PRO A 199 -19.02 -3.42 -12.53
N HIS A 200 -17.77 -3.06 -12.22
CA HIS A 200 -16.60 -3.52 -12.95
C HIS A 200 -15.55 -4.11 -12.01
N VAL A 201 -15.27 -5.41 -12.15
CA VAL A 201 -14.21 -6.11 -11.42
C VAL A 201 -13.10 -6.46 -12.42
N LEU A 202 -11.93 -5.90 -12.21
CA LEU A 202 -10.77 -6.02 -13.09
C LEU A 202 -9.61 -6.67 -12.35
N CYS A 203 -8.85 -7.52 -13.04
CA CYS A 203 -7.71 -8.21 -12.47
C CYS A 203 -6.52 -8.15 -13.43
N THR A 204 -5.31 -8.00 -12.90
CA THR A 204 -4.07 -8.01 -13.71
C THR A 204 -3.59 -9.42 -14.05
N GLU A 205 -4.11 -10.46 -13.38
CA GLU A 205 -3.76 -11.84 -13.69
C GLU A 205 -4.42 -12.31 -14.99
N ASN A 206 -3.62 -12.78 -15.91
CA ASN A 206 -4.07 -13.25 -17.22
C ASN A 206 -4.39 -14.75 -17.26
N ARG A 207 -4.16 -15.49 -16.19
CA ARG A 207 -4.52 -16.90 -16.05
C ARG A 207 -5.93 -17.05 -15.49
N PRO A 208 -6.69 -18.08 -15.91
CA PRO A 208 -7.95 -18.41 -15.28
C PRO A 208 -7.77 -18.67 -13.78
N MET A 209 -8.63 -18.09 -12.96
CA MET A 209 -8.69 -18.29 -11.52
C MET A 209 -10.13 -18.60 -11.10
N ALA A 210 -10.33 -19.06 -9.85
CA ALA A 210 -11.66 -19.25 -9.32
C ALA A 210 -12.49 -17.96 -9.52
N MET A 211 -13.66 -18.08 -10.10
CA MET A 211 -14.63 -17.01 -10.41
C MET A 211 -14.18 -15.98 -11.47
N LEU A 212 -12.94 -16.03 -11.97
CA LEU A 212 -12.41 -15.13 -13.00
C LEU A 212 -11.89 -15.94 -14.19
N LYS A 213 -12.32 -15.58 -15.38
CA LYS A 213 -11.94 -16.33 -16.61
C LYS A 213 -10.49 -16.12 -17.04
N GLY A 214 -9.75 -15.27 -16.37
CA GLY A 214 -8.49 -14.73 -16.83
C GLY A 214 -8.71 -13.57 -17.80
N SER A 215 -7.67 -12.81 -18.03
CA SER A 215 -7.69 -11.67 -18.93
C SER A 215 -6.68 -11.84 -20.07
N THR A 216 -6.83 -11.04 -21.11
CA THR A 216 -5.86 -10.95 -22.21
C THR A 216 -4.86 -9.80 -21.99
N HIS A 217 -4.94 -9.13 -20.84
CA HIS A 217 -4.13 -7.97 -20.48
C HIS A 217 -3.33 -8.24 -19.20
N ASN A 218 -2.21 -7.55 -19.06
CA ASN A 218 -1.35 -7.58 -17.87
C ASN A 218 -1.34 -6.23 -17.13
N GLY A 219 -1.92 -5.20 -17.72
CA GLY A 219 -2.00 -3.85 -17.17
C GLY A 219 -3.41 -3.28 -17.28
N ILE A 220 -3.73 -2.39 -16.36
CA ILE A 220 -5.00 -1.65 -16.34
C ILE A 220 -4.64 -0.18 -16.15
N ARG A 221 -4.98 0.64 -17.14
CA ARG A 221 -4.77 2.09 -17.12
C ARG A 221 -6.09 2.84 -17.03
N PHE A 222 -6.17 3.78 -16.10
CA PHE A 222 -7.30 4.69 -16.00
C PHE A 222 -6.89 6.11 -16.38
N GLU A 223 -7.72 6.74 -17.15
CA GLU A 223 -7.65 8.18 -17.42
C GLU A 223 -8.84 8.85 -16.74
N LEU A 224 -8.54 9.80 -15.87
CA LEU A 224 -9.55 10.65 -15.23
C LEU A 224 -9.55 11.99 -15.94
N GLU A 225 -10.64 12.33 -16.57
CA GLU A 225 -10.76 13.57 -17.33
C GLU A 225 -11.30 14.72 -16.44
N ALA A 226 -11.03 15.95 -16.84
CA ALA A 226 -11.43 17.12 -16.06
C ALA A 226 -12.97 17.27 -15.97
N ASP A 227 -13.72 16.70 -16.92
CA ASP A 227 -15.18 16.65 -16.92
C ASP A 227 -15.76 15.53 -16.03
N GLY A 228 -14.90 14.75 -15.35
CA GLY A 228 -15.29 13.66 -14.49
C GLY A 228 -15.55 12.33 -15.21
N ARG A 229 -15.19 12.20 -16.47
CA ARG A 229 -15.24 10.93 -17.19
C ARG A 229 -14.06 10.03 -16.76
N ILE A 230 -14.32 8.75 -16.62
CA ILE A 230 -13.31 7.71 -16.39
C ILE A 230 -13.21 6.86 -17.63
N VAL A 231 -12.02 6.76 -18.21
CA VAL A 231 -11.72 5.85 -19.32
C VAL A 231 -10.80 4.76 -18.82
N CYS A 232 -11.19 3.50 -19.04
CA CYS A 232 -10.43 2.32 -18.63
C CYS A 232 -9.84 1.65 -19.87
N HIS A 233 -8.54 1.44 -19.86
CA HIS A 233 -7.79 0.72 -20.88
C HIS A 233 -7.21 -0.57 -20.31
N LEU A 234 -7.35 -1.65 -21.06
CA LEU A 234 -6.76 -2.95 -20.75
C LEU A 234 -5.54 -3.14 -21.66
N GLU A 235 -4.34 -3.24 -21.05
CA GLU A 235 -3.04 -3.25 -21.74
C GLU A 235 -2.30 -4.58 -21.60
#